data_0f6d048b3ef400a7bab92503bd4132a3
#
_entry.id   0f6d048b3ef400a7bab92503bd4132a3
#
_cell.length_a   1.000
_cell.length_b   1.000
_cell.length_c   1.000
_cell.angle_alpha   90.00
_cell.angle_beta   90.00
_cell.angle_gamma   90.00
#
_symmetry.space_group_name_H-M   'P 1'
#
loop_
_entity.id
_entity.type
_entity.pdbx_description
1 polymer ?
#
loop_
_entity_poly.entity_id
_entity_poly.type
_entity_poly.pdbx_seq_one_letter_code
_entity_poly.pdbx_strand_id
1 'polypeptide(L)'
;MSTIAENIANIRAQMAEAAKKAGRDPSEILLCAATKMNDAERVKEAVAVGVDCCGENRVQEIQAKRPLGAYTGKPLHFIGHLQTNKVKYLVGVVDLIESVDRLELLECIEKQAEKLGVVQNILFEVNIGNEESKSGFTPAEAAALAARMADFPHTALKGLMAIPPVSEFPGENCRYFAEMRNLFVDIRAKKYDNVSMECLSMGMSDDFADAIAEGSTMVRIGTAIFGKRNYNI
;
A
#
# COMPACT_ATOMS: atom_id res chain seq x y z
N MET A 1 -5.82 26.34 -10.64
CA MET A 1 -5.50 24.95 -10.29
C MET A 1 -5.56 24.86 -8.77
N SER A 2 -6.20 23.81 -8.23
CA SER A 2 -6.24 23.58 -6.78
C SER A 2 -4.83 23.27 -6.23
N THR A 3 -4.57 23.68 -5.00
CA THR A 3 -3.31 23.38 -4.29
C THR A 3 -3.29 21.95 -3.75
N ILE A 4 -2.11 21.43 -3.42
CA ILE A 4 -1.98 20.12 -2.76
C ILE A 4 -2.78 20.10 -1.45
N ALA A 5 -2.77 21.22 -0.70
CA ALA A 5 -3.52 21.35 0.55
C ALA A 5 -5.04 21.24 0.35
N GLU A 6 -5.59 21.96 -0.64
CA GLU A 6 -7.02 21.88 -0.98
C GLU A 6 -7.41 20.47 -1.45
N ASN A 7 -6.55 19.84 -2.24
CA ASN A 7 -6.78 18.48 -2.73
C ASN A 7 -6.83 17.47 -1.57
N ILE A 8 -5.86 17.51 -0.65
CA ILE A 8 -5.82 16.63 0.52
C ILE A 8 -7.04 16.86 1.41
N ALA A 9 -7.42 18.12 1.67
CA ALA A 9 -8.61 18.44 2.47
C ALA A 9 -9.88 17.85 1.84
N ASN A 10 -10.03 17.99 0.51
CA ASN A 10 -11.17 17.43 -0.21
C ASN A 10 -11.19 15.89 -0.17
N ILE A 11 -10.03 15.24 -0.36
CA ILE A 11 -9.92 13.77 -0.26
C ILE A 11 -10.28 13.31 1.14
N ARG A 12 -9.78 13.96 2.19
CA ARG A 12 -10.10 13.63 3.59
C ARG A 12 -11.61 13.75 3.86
N ALA A 13 -12.25 14.78 3.33
CA ALA A 13 -13.71 14.95 3.46
C ALA A 13 -14.47 13.79 2.78
N GLN A 14 -14.07 13.40 1.57
CA GLN A 14 -14.67 12.28 0.85
C GLN A 14 -14.42 10.94 1.56
N MET A 15 -13.20 10.70 2.07
CA MET A 15 -12.89 9.51 2.88
C MET A 15 -13.78 9.44 4.12
N ALA A 16 -13.93 10.56 4.83
CA ALA A 16 -14.78 10.63 6.03
C ALA A 16 -16.25 10.39 5.70
N GLU A 17 -16.73 10.89 4.57
CA GLU A 17 -18.10 10.65 4.11
C GLU A 17 -18.32 9.17 3.77
N ALA A 18 -17.40 8.56 3.01
CA ALA A 18 -17.45 7.14 2.65
C ALA A 18 -17.41 6.23 3.90
N ALA A 19 -16.54 6.54 4.87
CA ALA A 19 -16.45 5.81 6.14
C ALA A 19 -17.77 5.89 6.92
N LYS A 20 -18.32 7.09 7.09
CA LYS A 20 -19.60 7.30 7.80
C LYS A 20 -20.75 6.55 7.13
N LYS A 21 -20.85 6.58 5.80
CA LYS A 21 -21.86 5.82 5.05
C LYS A 21 -21.73 4.33 5.27
N ALA A 22 -20.53 3.82 5.46
CA ALA A 22 -20.25 2.42 5.77
C ALA A 22 -20.34 2.07 7.27
N GLY A 23 -20.72 3.01 8.13
CA GLY A 23 -20.80 2.81 9.59
C GLY A 23 -19.43 2.64 10.25
N ARG A 24 -18.37 3.20 9.67
CA ARG A 24 -16.97 3.09 10.14
C ARG A 24 -16.48 4.42 10.70
N ASP A 25 -15.50 4.33 11.61
CA ASP A 25 -14.78 5.52 12.08
C ASP A 25 -13.79 5.98 10.97
N PRO A 26 -13.87 7.24 10.52
CA PRO A 26 -12.92 7.80 9.56
C PRO A 26 -11.45 7.74 10.01
N SER A 27 -11.19 7.74 11.31
CA SER A 27 -9.84 7.68 11.88
C SER A 27 -9.13 6.33 11.68
N GLU A 28 -9.89 5.28 11.33
CA GLU A 28 -9.35 3.94 11.02
C GLU A 28 -8.72 3.84 9.63
N ILE A 29 -8.87 4.88 8.80
CA ILE A 29 -8.50 4.82 7.39
C ILE A 29 -7.35 5.76 7.10
N LEU A 30 -6.22 5.20 6.72
CA LEU A 30 -5.01 5.93 6.39
C LEU A 30 -5.01 6.43 4.95
N LEU A 31 -4.52 7.66 4.75
CA LEU A 31 -4.25 8.24 3.44
C LEU A 31 -2.78 8.09 3.09
N CYS A 32 -2.46 7.15 2.22
CA CYS A 32 -1.15 7.02 1.62
C CYS A 32 -1.05 7.92 0.38
N ALA A 33 -0.14 8.91 0.41
CA ALA A 33 0.16 9.72 -0.76
C ALA A 33 1.07 8.95 -1.71
N ALA A 34 0.58 8.57 -2.89
CA ALA A 34 1.40 7.95 -3.94
C ALA A 34 2.27 9.03 -4.62
N THR A 35 3.50 9.18 -4.14
CA THR A 35 4.42 10.31 -4.43
C THR A 35 5.27 10.12 -5.69
N LYS A 36 5.06 9.01 -6.40
CA LYS A 36 5.76 8.71 -7.64
C LYS A 36 5.68 9.85 -8.66
N MET A 37 6.82 10.14 -9.35
CA MET A 37 6.93 11.18 -10.37
C MET A 37 6.66 12.61 -9.86
N ASN A 38 6.72 12.86 -8.56
CA ASN A 38 6.71 14.20 -7.98
C ASN A 38 8.08 14.50 -7.39
N ASP A 39 8.50 15.76 -7.44
CA ASP A 39 9.74 16.20 -6.83
C ASP A 39 9.65 16.22 -5.29
N ALA A 40 10.81 16.40 -4.64
CA ALA A 40 10.91 16.37 -3.19
C ALA A 40 10.10 17.48 -2.51
N GLU A 41 9.99 18.66 -3.12
CA GLU A 41 9.29 19.80 -2.52
C GLU A 41 7.78 19.58 -2.50
N ARG A 42 7.22 19.05 -3.57
CA ARG A 42 5.80 18.68 -3.60
C ARG A 42 5.46 17.56 -2.60
N VAL A 43 6.39 16.61 -2.41
CA VAL A 43 6.21 15.56 -1.40
C VAL A 43 6.25 16.16 0.01
N LYS A 44 7.20 17.07 0.31
CA LYS A 44 7.26 17.80 1.59
C LYS A 44 5.98 18.59 1.85
N GLU A 45 5.42 19.24 0.82
CA GLU A 45 4.15 19.97 0.95
C GLU A 45 3.03 19.01 1.38
N ALA A 46 2.88 17.85 0.72
CA ALA A 46 1.88 16.86 1.09
C ALA A 46 2.09 16.30 2.52
N VAL A 47 3.34 16.07 2.92
CA VAL A 47 3.71 15.65 4.28
C VAL A 47 3.31 16.70 5.32
N ALA A 48 3.61 17.97 5.05
CA ALA A 48 3.29 19.10 5.95
C ALA A 48 1.78 19.30 6.11
N VAL A 49 1.00 19.08 5.05
CA VAL A 49 -0.48 19.18 5.08
C VAL A 49 -1.10 18.05 5.92
N GLY A 50 -0.46 16.87 5.99
CA GLY A 50 -0.91 15.82 6.90
C GLY A 50 -1.43 14.55 6.24
N VAL A 51 -0.75 14.04 5.20
CA VAL A 51 -0.92 12.64 4.78
C VAL A 51 -0.42 11.68 5.87
N ASP A 52 -0.90 10.45 5.91
CA ASP A 52 -0.51 9.51 6.98
C ASP A 52 0.79 8.80 6.65
N CYS A 53 1.04 8.48 5.38
CA CYS A 53 2.29 7.90 4.89
C CYS A 53 2.54 8.31 3.43
N CYS A 54 3.75 8.05 2.95
CA CYS A 54 4.17 8.28 1.57
C CYS A 54 4.43 6.94 0.89
N GLY A 55 3.94 6.76 -0.34
CA GLY A 55 4.13 5.54 -1.13
C GLY A 55 4.92 5.80 -2.41
N GLU A 56 6.02 5.08 -2.62
CA GLU A 56 6.86 5.15 -3.81
C GLU A 56 6.78 3.88 -4.66
N ASN A 57 6.88 4.06 -5.96
CA ASN A 57 6.86 2.94 -6.91
C ASN A 57 8.24 2.55 -7.43
N ARG A 58 9.28 3.37 -7.23
CA ARG A 58 10.61 3.16 -7.79
C ARG A 58 11.69 3.41 -6.73
N VAL A 59 12.62 2.47 -6.61
CA VAL A 59 13.76 2.58 -5.70
C VAL A 59 14.57 3.84 -5.96
N GLN A 60 14.77 4.19 -7.24
CA GLN A 60 15.53 5.38 -7.64
C GLN A 60 14.91 6.67 -7.12
N GLU A 61 13.56 6.75 -7.07
CA GLU A 61 12.87 7.92 -6.51
C GLU A 61 13.11 8.03 -5.00
N ILE A 62 13.08 6.91 -4.27
CA ILE A 62 13.42 6.89 -2.84
C ILE A 62 14.84 7.38 -2.63
N GLN A 63 15.80 6.83 -3.39
CA GLN A 63 17.21 7.20 -3.29
C GLN A 63 17.47 8.67 -3.60
N ALA A 64 16.73 9.25 -4.54
CA ALA A 64 16.84 10.66 -4.90
C ALA A 64 16.16 11.61 -3.89
N LYS A 65 14.98 11.26 -3.39
CA LYS A 65 14.14 12.16 -2.58
C LYS A 65 14.42 12.07 -1.07
N ARG A 66 14.77 10.86 -0.56
CA ARG A 66 15.03 10.64 0.87
C ARG A 66 16.15 11.52 1.43
N PRO A 67 17.32 11.66 0.77
CA PRO A 67 18.36 12.56 1.24
C PRO A 67 17.96 14.05 1.29
N LEU A 68 16.94 14.43 0.50
CA LEU A 68 16.38 15.77 0.49
C LEU A 68 15.33 15.97 1.60
N GLY A 69 15.08 14.98 2.44
CA GLY A 69 14.11 15.05 3.53
C GLY A 69 12.65 15.01 3.09
N ALA A 70 12.35 14.48 1.90
CA ALA A 70 11.00 14.51 1.33
C ALA A 70 9.94 13.82 2.19
N TYR A 71 10.32 12.78 2.94
CA TYR A 71 9.40 11.95 3.74
C TYR A 71 9.52 12.19 5.26
N THR A 72 10.24 13.24 5.68
CA THR A 72 10.55 13.45 7.09
C THR A 72 9.28 13.55 7.95
N GLY A 73 9.21 12.71 8.99
CA GLY A 73 8.09 12.67 9.94
C GLY A 73 6.89 11.84 9.50
N LYS A 74 6.98 11.11 8.38
CA LYS A 74 5.94 10.20 7.92
C LYS A 74 6.54 8.85 7.52
N PRO A 75 5.83 7.72 7.74
CA PRO A 75 6.23 6.43 7.24
C PRO A 75 6.37 6.44 5.71
N LEU A 76 7.39 5.72 5.23
CA LEU A 76 7.66 5.54 3.81
C LEU A 76 7.35 4.10 3.42
N HIS A 77 6.45 3.92 2.48
CA HIS A 77 6.05 2.64 1.94
C HIS A 77 6.59 2.45 0.52
N PHE A 78 6.92 1.22 0.17
CA PHE A 78 7.15 0.85 -1.21
C PHE A 78 5.92 0.14 -1.76
N ILE A 79 5.29 0.73 -2.77
CA ILE A 79 3.99 0.30 -3.32
C ILE A 79 4.05 -0.10 -4.80
N GLY A 80 5.24 -0.18 -5.40
CA GLY A 80 5.44 -0.56 -6.79
C GLY A 80 5.99 -1.97 -6.93
N HIS A 81 6.00 -2.52 -8.16
CA HIS A 81 6.58 -3.84 -8.41
C HIS A 81 8.07 -3.88 -8.02
N LEU A 82 8.44 -4.85 -7.17
CA LEU A 82 9.79 -4.98 -6.62
C LEU A 82 10.55 -6.13 -7.28
N GLN A 83 11.63 -5.76 -7.96
CA GLN A 83 12.60 -6.72 -8.46
C GLN A 83 13.53 -7.18 -7.33
N THR A 84 13.89 -8.46 -7.29
CA THR A 84 14.73 -9.05 -6.22
C THR A 84 16.10 -8.37 -6.08
N ASN A 85 16.72 -7.96 -7.20
CA ASN A 85 18.01 -7.23 -7.19
C ASN A 85 17.93 -5.82 -6.55
N LYS A 86 16.73 -5.30 -6.31
CA LYS A 86 16.48 -4.00 -5.68
C LYS A 86 16.14 -4.08 -4.18
N VAL A 87 15.82 -5.26 -3.66
CA VAL A 87 15.45 -5.50 -2.25
C VAL A 87 16.45 -4.88 -1.27
N LYS A 88 17.76 -5.01 -1.54
CA LYS A 88 18.85 -4.47 -0.71
C LYS A 88 18.82 -2.96 -0.49
N TYR A 89 18.07 -2.21 -1.30
CA TYR A 89 17.92 -0.76 -1.19
C TYR A 89 16.69 -0.34 -0.39
N LEU A 90 15.81 -1.28 -0.07
CA LEU A 90 14.52 -1.01 0.60
C LEU A 90 14.47 -1.56 2.02
N VAL A 91 14.98 -2.78 2.24
CA VAL A 91 14.98 -3.43 3.56
C VAL A 91 15.74 -2.58 4.58
N GLY A 92 15.09 -2.23 5.68
CA GLY A 92 15.61 -1.32 6.72
C GLY A 92 15.62 0.17 6.30
N VAL A 93 15.07 0.51 5.13
CA VAL A 93 14.97 1.88 4.61
C VAL A 93 13.52 2.36 4.56
N VAL A 94 12.59 1.48 4.16
CA VAL A 94 11.16 1.74 4.15
C VAL A 94 10.47 1.05 5.33
N ASP A 95 9.39 1.67 5.82
CA ASP A 95 8.64 1.13 6.95
C ASP A 95 7.77 -0.07 6.55
N LEU A 96 7.34 -0.12 5.29
CA LEU A 96 6.47 -1.18 4.76
C LEU A 96 6.73 -1.43 3.26
N ILE A 97 6.87 -2.70 2.87
CA ILE A 97 6.87 -3.14 1.48
C ILE A 97 5.50 -3.77 1.20
N GLU A 98 4.66 -3.08 0.40
CA GLU A 98 3.27 -3.51 0.15
C GLU A 98 3.12 -4.49 -1.02
N SER A 99 4.15 -4.65 -1.82
CA SER A 99 4.12 -5.34 -3.12
C SER A 99 4.86 -6.68 -3.12
N VAL A 100 4.72 -7.46 -2.05
CA VAL A 100 5.28 -8.82 -2.03
C VAL A 100 4.32 -9.77 -2.75
N ASP A 101 4.67 -10.11 -3.97
CA ASP A 101 3.81 -10.74 -4.96
C ASP A 101 4.16 -12.21 -5.27
N ARG A 102 5.27 -12.73 -4.72
CA ARG A 102 5.76 -14.10 -4.95
C ARG A 102 6.72 -14.56 -3.85
N LEU A 103 6.82 -15.87 -3.68
CA LEU A 103 7.67 -16.49 -2.64
C LEU A 103 9.15 -16.11 -2.78
N GLU A 104 9.69 -16.12 -4.00
CA GLU A 104 11.09 -15.74 -4.26
C GLU A 104 11.43 -14.33 -3.74
N LEU A 105 10.49 -13.38 -3.87
CA LEU A 105 10.67 -12.03 -3.35
C LEU A 105 10.64 -12.02 -1.82
N LEU A 106 9.72 -12.74 -1.18
CA LEU A 106 9.67 -12.89 0.27
C LEU A 106 10.98 -13.46 0.82
N GLU A 107 11.50 -14.54 0.23
CA GLU A 107 12.78 -15.16 0.62
C GLU A 107 13.96 -14.18 0.46
N CYS A 108 13.95 -13.37 -0.60
CA CYS A 108 14.97 -12.35 -0.81
C CYS A 108 14.91 -11.23 0.25
N ILE A 109 13.70 -10.80 0.65
CA ILE A 109 13.48 -9.81 1.71
C ILE A 109 13.94 -10.39 3.04
N GLU A 110 13.52 -11.60 3.39
CA GLU A 110 13.91 -12.31 4.62
C GLU A 110 15.44 -12.38 4.75
N LYS A 111 16.12 -12.91 3.74
CA LYS A 111 17.59 -13.01 3.72
C LYS A 111 18.30 -11.66 3.90
N GLN A 112 17.75 -10.59 3.28
CA GLN A 112 18.32 -9.26 3.42
C GLN A 112 18.05 -8.69 4.81
N ALA A 113 16.88 -8.92 5.39
CA ALA A 113 16.50 -8.48 6.73
C ALA A 113 17.33 -9.20 7.81
N GLU A 114 17.52 -10.52 7.68
CA GLU A 114 18.44 -11.31 8.49
C GLU A 114 19.86 -10.74 8.48
N LYS A 115 20.39 -10.49 7.28
CA LYS A 115 21.73 -9.91 7.11
C LYS A 115 21.90 -8.56 7.81
N LEU A 116 20.84 -7.76 7.88
CA LEU A 116 20.86 -6.44 8.52
C LEU A 116 20.46 -6.49 10.01
N GLY A 117 20.00 -7.63 10.52
CA GLY A 117 19.51 -7.79 11.89
C GLY A 117 18.24 -6.97 12.16
N VAL A 118 17.36 -6.82 11.16
CA VAL A 118 16.10 -6.08 11.29
C VAL A 118 14.91 -6.97 10.98
N VAL A 119 13.70 -6.55 11.40
CA VAL A 119 12.44 -7.15 10.95
C VAL A 119 11.79 -6.20 9.96
N GLN A 120 11.55 -6.66 8.72
CA GLN A 120 10.88 -5.87 7.68
C GLN A 120 9.38 -6.15 7.66
N ASN A 121 8.58 -5.09 7.81
CA ASN A 121 7.14 -5.19 7.61
C ASN A 121 6.81 -5.33 6.13
N ILE A 122 5.85 -6.21 5.82
CA ILE A 122 5.39 -6.48 4.45
C ILE A 122 3.87 -6.60 4.37
N LEU A 123 3.32 -6.36 3.18
CA LEU A 123 1.98 -6.85 2.78
C LEU A 123 2.14 -7.85 1.64
N PHE A 124 1.27 -8.84 1.58
CA PHE A 124 1.13 -9.65 0.39
C PHE A 124 0.28 -8.92 -0.64
N GLU A 125 0.81 -8.76 -1.85
CA GLU A 125 0.04 -8.30 -3.01
C GLU A 125 -0.76 -9.47 -3.56
N VAL A 126 -2.09 -9.30 -3.64
CA VAL A 126 -3.02 -10.32 -4.11
C VAL A 126 -3.59 -9.92 -5.46
N ASN A 127 -3.46 -10.79 -6.45
CA ASN A 127 -4.09 -10.66 -7.76
C ASN A 127 -5.55 -11.09 -7.69
N ILE A 128 -6.38 -10.24 -7.08
CA ILE A 128 -7.79 -10.54 -6.81
C ILE A 128 -8.64 -10.65 -8.07
N GLY A 129 -8.22 -10.00 -9.16
CA GLY A 129 -8.89 -10.06 -10.46
C GLY A 129 -8.53 -11.30 -11.27
N ASN A 130 -7.57 -12.10 -10.80
CA ASN A 130 -7.02 -13.26 -11.51
C ASN A 130 -6.60 -12.95 -12.98
N GLU A 131 -6.01 -11.77 -13.18
CA GLU A 131 -5.53 -11.31 -14.48
C GLU A 131 -4.11 -11.86 -14.73
N GLU A 132 -3.91 -12.63 -15.80
CA GLU A 132 -2.61 -13.22 -16.14
C GLU A 132 -1.48 -12.18 -16.31
N SER A 133 -1.83 -10.96 -16.68
CA SER A 133 -0.87 -9.86 -16.90
C SER A 133 -0.43 -9.15 -15.62
N LYS A 134 -1.06 -9.43 -14.46
CA LYS A 134 -0.78 -8.78 -13.18
C LYS A 134 -0.01 -9.67 -12.24
N SER A 135 0.92 -9.04 -11.49
CA SER A 135 1.60 -9.66 -10.36
C SER A 135 0.65 -9.91 -9.19
N GLY A 136 1.06 -10.73 -8.26
CA GLY A 136 0.35 -10.99 -7.01
C GLY A 136 0.07 -12.47 -6.80
N PHE A 137 -0.02 -12.87 -5.54
CA PHE A 137 -0.47 -14.20 -5.16
C PHE A 137 -1.95 -14.38 -5.51
N THR A 138 -2.35 -15.59 -5.83
CA THR A 138 -3.77 -15.94 -5.74
C THR A 138 -4.23 -15.88 -4.27
N PRO A 139 -5.53 -15.69 -3.98
CA PRO A 139 -6.04 -15.72 -2.61
C PRO A 139 -5.65 -17.00 -1.84
N ALA A 140 -5.64 -18.15 -2.51
CA ALA A 140 -5.27 -19.44 -1.91
C ALA A 140 -3.77 -19.51 -1.57
N GLU A 141 -2.89 -19.01 -2.45
CA GLU A 141 -1.44 -18.95 -2.20
C GLU A 141 -1.13 -17.99 -1.06
N ALA A 142 -1.77 -16.81 -1.02
CA ALA A 142 -1.60 -15.85 0.06
C ALA A 142 -1.99 -16.44 1.43
N ALA A 143 -3.12 -17.15 1.50
CA ALA A 143 -3.57 -17.81 2.72
C ALA A 143 -2.62 -18.95 3.14
N ALA A 144 -2.16 -19.77 2.20
CA ALA A 144 -1.22 -20.86 2.46
C ALA A 144 0.14 -20.34 2.93
N LEU A 145 0.63 -19.26 2.32
CA LEU A 145 1.92 -18.65 2.69
C LEU A 145 1.83 -17.93 4.04
N ALA A 146 0.71 -17.28 4.36
CA ALA A 146 0.48 -16.67 5.67
C ALA A 146 0.59 -17.69 6.81
N ALA A 147 0.16 -18.93 6.61
CA ALA A 147 0.29 -20.01 7.59
C ALA A 147 1.74 -20.46 7.82
N ARG A 148 2.65 -20.08 6.94
CA ARG A 148 4.08 -20.43 6.98
C ARG A 148 4.98 -19.25 7.39
N MET A 149 4.41 -18.12 7.82
CA MET A 149 5.22 -16.95 8.15
C MET A 149 6.17 -17.15 9.33
N ALA A 150 5.95 -18.18 10.16
CA ALA A 150 6.92 -18.60 11.16
C ALA A 150 8.29 -19.03 10.56
N ASP A 151 8.31 -19.47 9.29
CA ASP A 151 9.54 -19.81 8.57
C ASP A 151 10.39 -18.56 8.20
N PHE A 152 9.84 -17.35 8.38
CA PHE A 152 10.42 -16.06 7.99
C PHE A 152 10.53 -15.11 9.19
N PRO A 153 11.45 -15.37 10.15
CA PRO A 153 11.51 -14.64 11.42
C PRO A 153 11.95 -13.17 11.30
N HIS A 154 12.54 -12.76 10.16
CA HIS A 154 12.96 -11.39 9.92
C HIS A 154 11.99 -10.61 9.00
N THR A 155 10.81 -11.19 8.71
CA THR A 155 9.71 -10.49 8.05
C THR A 155 8.42 -10.59 8.86
N ALA A 156 7.64 -9.51 8.91
CA ALA A 156 6.36 -9.47 9.58
C ALA A 156 5.24 -9.14 8.57
N LEU A 157 4.30 -10.08 8.38
CA LEU A 157 3.14 -9.87 7.52
C LEU A 157 2.13 -8.98 8.25
N LYS A 158 1.96 -7.74 7.78
CA LYS A 158 1.07 -6.72 8.36
C LYS A 158 -0.30 -6.65 7.68
N GLY A 159 -0.52 -7.39 6.61
CA GLY A 159 -1.79 -7.39 5.91
C GLY A 159 -1.69 -7.70 4.43
N LEU A 160 -2.66 -7.21 3.68
CA LEU A 160 -2.80 -7.47 2.25
C LEU A 160 -2.86 -6.17 1.45
N MET A 161 -2.44 -6.24 0.19
CA MET A 161 -2.58 -5.19 -0.80
C MET A 161 -3.23 -5.74 -2.05
N ALA A 162 -4.09 -4.96 -2.71
CA ALA A 162 -4.61 -5.29 -4.02
C ALA A 162 -4.78 -4.06 -4.92
N ILE A 163 -4.65 -4.32 -6.22
CA ILE A 163 -5.02 -3.40 -7.31
C ILE A 163 -6.01 -4.17 -8.20
N PRO A 164 -7.31 -3.95 -8.04
CA PRO A 164 -8.32 -4.64 -8.83
C PRO A 164 -8.20 -4.28 -10.32
N PRO A 165 -8.92 -4.97 -11.21
CA PRO A 165 -9.06 -4.56 -12.60
C PRO A 165 -9.52 -3.11 -12.74
N VAL A 166 -9.15 -2.48 -13.85
CA VAL A 166 -9.67 -1.14 -14.16
C VAL A 166 -11.18 -1.23 -14.35
N SER A 167 -11.93 -0.46 -13.58
CA SER A 167 -13.39 -0.37 -13.70
C SER A 167 -13.79 0.81 -14.59
N GLU A 168 -14.85 0.62 -15.36
CA GLU A 168 -15.44 1.70 -16.18
C GLU A 168 -16.55 2.44 -15.42
N PHE A 169 -17.17 1.78 -14.44
CA PHE A 169 -18.30 2.32 -13.69
C PHE A 169 -18.08 2.20 -12.16
N PRO A 170 -18.61 3.15 -11.37
CA PRO A 170 -18.60 3.06 -9.91
C PRO A 170 -19.25 1.75 -9.42
N GLY A 171 -18.67 1.15 -8.37
CA GLY A 171 -19.18 -0.07 -7.75
C GLY A 171 -18.74 -1.38 -8.40
N GLU A 172 -18.15 -1.38 -9.61
CA GLU A 172 -17.68 -2.61 -10.25
C GLU A 172 -16.62 -3.35 -9.44
N ASN A 173 -15.77 -2.63 -8.73
CA ASN A 173 -14.69 -3.18 -7.92
C ASN A 173 -15.14 -3.64 -6.52
N CYS A 174 -16.37 -3.35 -6.08
CA CYS A 174 -16.87 -3.73 -4.75
C CYS A 174 -16.70 -5.23 -4.48
N ARG A 175 -16.99 -6.10 -5.46
CA ARG A 175 -16.82 -7.55 -5.33
C ARG A 175 -15.37 -7.95 -5.00
N TYR A 176 -14.40 -7.35 -5.64
CA TYR A 176 -12.98 -7.62 -5.41
C TYR A 176 -12.52 -7.12 -4.05
N PHE A 177 -13.00 -5.94 -3.64
CA PHE A 177 -12.72 -5.39 -2.31
C PHE A 177 -13.35 -6.24 -1.21
N ALA A 178 -14.58 -6.73 -1.40
CA ALA A 178 -15.24 -7.65 -0.47
C ALA A 178 -14.48 -8.98 -0.35
N GLU A 179 -14.01 -9.56 -1.46
CA GLU A 179 -13.19 -10.77 -1.45
C GLU A 179 -11.87 -10.54 -0.70
N MET A 180 -11.20 -9.42 -0.93
CA MET A 180 -9.98 -9.04 -0.20
C MET A 180 -10.22 -8.89 1.30
N ARG A 181 -11.33 -8.27 1.69
CA ARG A 181 -11.73 -8.18 3.10
C ARG A 181 -11.95 -9.55 3.72
N ASN A 182 -12.66 -10.44 3.05
CA ASN A 182 -12.91 -11.79 3.55
C ASN A 182 -11.60 -12.54 3.77
N LEU A 183 -10.69 -12.54 2.78
CA LEU A 183 -9.36 -13.12 2.91
C LEU A 183 -8.57 -12.53 4.10
N PHE A 184 -8.60 -11.20 4.24
CA PHE A 184 -7.94 -10.49 5.34
C PHE A 184 -8.48 -10.93 6.71
N VAL A 185 -9.81 -11.00 6.87
CA VAL A 185 -10.46 -11.42 8.11
C VAL A 185 -10.16 -12.89 8.42
N ASP A 186 -10.20 -13.76 7.40
CA ASP A 186 -9.92 -15.18 7.55
C ASP A 186 -8.47 -15.44 8.03
N ILE A 187 -7.49 -14.77 7.41
CA ILE A 187 -6.09 -14.89 7.85
C ILE A 187 -5.92 -14.33 9.28
N ARG A 188 -6.52 -13.18 9.57
CA ARG A 188 -6.47 -12.55 10.91
C ARG A 188 -7.02 -13.46 12.01
N ALA A 189 -8.08 -14.21 11.72
CA ALA A 189 -8.70 -15.11 12.68
C ALA A 189 -7.80 -16.31 13.05
N LYS A 190 -6.85 -16.67 12.19
CA LYS A 190 -5.95 -17.82 12.41
C LYS A 190 -4.83 -17.54 13.42
N LYS A 191 -4.47 -16.27 13.66
CA LYS A 191 -3.43 -15.85 14.61
C LYS A 191 -2.10 -16.57 14.43
N TYR A 192 -1.65 -16.64 13.17
CA TYR A 192 -0.35 -17.23 12.83
C TYR A 192 0.81 -16.39 13.39
N ASP A 193 1.93 -17.05 13.70
CA ASP A 193 3.15 -16.37 14.11
C ASP A 193 3.70 -15.46 12.99
N ASN A 194 4.26 -14.31 13.37
CA ASN A 194 4.74 -13.26 12.45
C ASN A 194 3.65 -12.65 11.53
N VAL A 195 2.37 -12.82 11.89
CA VAL A 195 1.23 -12.29 11.14
C VAL A 195 0.38 -11.39 12.04
N SER A 196 0.29 -10.12 11.69
CA SER A 196 -0.65 -9.18 12.34
C SER A 196 -1.40 -8.43 11.26
N MET A 197 -2.63 -8.87 10.98
CA MET A 197 -3.46 -8.31 9.91
C MET A 197 -4.06 -6.96 10.36
N GLU A 198 -3.28 -5.89 10.16
CA GLU A 198 -3.58 -4.51 10.55
C GLU A 198 -3.92 -3.63 9.35
N CYS A 199 -3.29 -3.92 8.19
CA CYS A 199 -3.38 -3.10 7.00
C CYS A 199 -4.05 -3.84 5.84
N LEU A 200 -5.19 -3.33 5.37
CA LEU A 200 -5.82 -3.72 4.12
C LEU A 200 -5.70 -2.55 3.14
N SER A 201 -4.64 -2.59 2.32
CA SER A 201 -4.27 -1.54 1.39
C SER A 201 -4.96 -1.77 0.05
N MET A 202 -6.04 -1.06 -0.21
CA MET A 202 -6.80 -1.12 -1.45
C MET A 202 -7.59 0.18 -1.68
N GLY A 203 -7.86 0.49 -2.94
CA GLY A 203 -8.52 1.74 -3.35
C GLY A 203 -7.53 2.83 -3.75
N MET A 204 -7.83 3.47 -4.88
CA MET A 204 -7.06 4.56 -5.48
C MET A 204 -7.98 5.74 -5.79
N SER A 205 -7.49 6.73 -6.55
CA SER A 205 -8.20 8.00 -6.81
C SER A 205 -9.63 7.83 -7.32
N ASP A 206 -9.91 6.77 -8.06
CA ASP A 206 -11.20 6.60 -8.75
C ASP A 206 -12.16 5.65 -8.02
N ASP A 207 -11.67 4.81 -7.09
CA ASP A 207 -12.44 3.75 -6.42
C ASP A 207 -12.26 3.65 -4.90
N PHE A 208 -11.55 4.63 -4.27
CA PHE A 208 -11.28 4.56 -2.83
C PHE A 208 -12.53 4.60 -1.96
N ALA A 209 -13.61 5.23 -2.42
CA ALA A 209 -14.87 5.28 -1.66
C ALA A 209 -15.50 3.89 -1.57
N ASP A 210 -15.49 3.12 -2.67
CA ASP A 210 -15.97 1.74 -2.71
C ASP A 210 -15.05 0.83 -1.86
N ALA A 211 -13.72 1.02 -1.95
CA ALA A 211 -12.78 0.29 -1.12
C ALA A 211 -12.97 0.54 0.38
N ILE A 212 -13.27 1.78 0.78
CA ILE A 212 -13.59 2.13 2.17
C ILE A 212 -14.88 1.45 2.61
N ALA A 213 -15.91 1.46 1.78
CA ALA A 213 -17.17 0.79 2.08
C ALA A 213 -16.98 -0.71 2.33
N GLU A 214 -16.09 -1.34 1.57
CA GLU A 214 -15.74 -2.76 1.69
C GLU A 214 -14.65 -3.07 2.72
N GLY A 215 -14.18 -2.09 3.49
CA GLY A 215 -13.32 -2.33 4.65
C GLY A 215 -11.85 -2.02 4.48
N SER A 216 -11.44 -1.30 3.44
CA SER A 216 -10.06 -0.79 3.32
C SER A 216 -9.64 -0.03 4.59
N THR A 217 -8.41 -0.24 5.05
CA THR A 217 -7.81 0.52 6.16
C THR A 217 -6.76 1.51 5.66
N MET A 218 -6.38 1.42 4.38
CA MET A 218 -5.46 2.37 3.75
C MET A 218 -5.80 2.53 2.27
N VAL A 219 -5.95 3.78 1.83
CA VAL A 219 -6.14 4.14 0.42
C VAL A 219 -4.90 4.84 -0.14
N ARG A 220 -4.56 4.58 -1.41
CA ARG A 220 -3.35 5.09 -2.06
C ARG A 220 -3.70 6.11 -3.14
N ILE A 221 -3.55 7.38 -2.82
CA ILE A 221 -4.00 8.48 -3.69
C ILE A 221 -2.80 9.24 -4.27
N GLY A 222 -2.75 9.34 -5.59
CA GLY A 222 -1.70 10.08 -6.30
C GLY A 222 -2.28 11.25 -7.12
N THR A 223 -2.95 10.95 -8.21
CA THR A 223 -3.44 11.95 -9.17
C THR A 223 -4.37 12.97 -8.54
N ALA A 224 -5.23 12.55 -7.61
CA ALA A 224 -6.14 13.47 -6.94
C ALA A 224 -5.41 14.43 -5.96
N ILE A 225 -4.25 14.05 -5.42
CA ILE A 225 -3.40 14.93 -4.57
C ILE A 225 -2.57 15.85 -5.45
N PHE A 226 -1.77 15.28 -6.36
CA PHE A 226 -0.71 15.99 -7.07
C PHE A 226 -1.12 16.55 -8.45
N GLY A 227 -2.34 16.25 -8.91
CA GLY A 227 -2.81 16.63 -10.24
C GLY A 227 -2.41 15.62 -11.33
N LYS A 228 -2.88 15.91 -12.57
CA LYS A 228 -2.53 15.09 -13.74
C LYS A 228 -1.03 15.19 -14.01
N ARG A 229 -0.43 14.07 -14.39
CA ARG A 229 1.01 13.96 -14.65
C ARG A 229 1.40 14.70 -15.92
N ASN A 230 2.45 15.51 -15.87
CA ASN A 230 3.13 15.99 -17.05
C ASN A 230 4.11 14.89 -17.51
N TYR A 231 3.77 14.19 -18.59
CA TYR A 231 4.66 13.18 -19.21
C TYR A 231 5.75 13.79 -20.11
N ASN A 232 5.86 15.12 -20.13
CA ASN A 232 6.77 15.87 -21.01
C ASN A 232 8.04 16.38 -20.29
N ILE A 233 8.56 15.59 -19.31
CA ILE A 233 9.87 15.86 -18.70
C ILE A 233 10.73 14.62 -18.83
#